data_65f497faf77d665b5ad0831bd210938f
#
_entry.id   65f497faf77d665b5ad0831bd210938f
#
_cell.length_a   1.000
_cell.length_b   1.000
_cell.length_c   1.000
_cell.angle_alpha   90.00
_cell.angle_beta   90.00
_cell.angle_gamma   90.00
#
_symmetry.space_group_name_H-M   'P 1'
#
loop_
_entity.id
_entity.type
_entity.pdbx_description
1 polymer ?
#
loop_
_entity_poly.entity_id
_entity_poly.type
_entity_poly.pdbx_seq_one_letter_code
_entity_poly.pdbx_strand_id
1 'polypeptide(L)'
;MNVLLSESQFSRLYEELSKEEIDQKASEANPEPSQAQAKAGNYKMGHVRVRGFDITIENPVGSKRYYGKDKKKYNVMKNHYGYFTKSKGKDGDQVDVFIGPDVEDFERVYVIDQKINGKFDESKVMFGFSSKKEAKAAYFSNFDKNWHGFMHITGVSLATFRKWLYRGRKQRQPFADYVEIQKKKLNEARERELKDIMGDLSWTPVRKDSKMNLYNKATGEFLSPEWFNWCGYMDEGISVVRNDEGKYNYLKNDGTLLLDDWYDDAEEFRDGKGRIVHDEIKDGEYLMFYNYVDRSGNFLDDWKLAA
;
A
#
# COMPACT_ATOMS: atom_id res chain seq x y z
N MET A 1 3.01 7.02 27.61
CA MET A 1 3.76 8.29 27.82
C MET A 1 3.84 8.98 26.47
N ASN A 2 2.95 9.98 26.24
CA ASN A 2 2.98 10.76 25.00
C ASN A 2 4.11 11.80 25.11
N VAL A 3 5.16 11.61 24.33
CA VAL A 3 6.23 12.61 24.24
C VAL A 3 5.74 13.70 23.30
N LEU A 4 5.35 14.84 23.87
CA LEU A 4 5.09 16.06 23.10
C LEU A 4 6.44 16.62 22.67
N LEU A 5 6.74 16.52 21.38
CA LEU A 5 7.90 17.17 20.78
C LEU A 5 7.64 18.69 20.70
N SER A 6 8.65 19.49 20.99
CA SER A 6 8.60 20.94 20.74
C SER A 6 8.52 21.21 19.23
N GLU A 7 7.99 22.37 18.81
CA GLU A 7 7.94 22.76 17.40
C GLU A 7 9.32 22.66 16.72
N SER A 8 10.40 23.04 17.42
CA SER A 8 11.77 22.93 16.91
C SER A 8 12.24 21.47 16.79
N GLN A 9 11.80 20.57 17.66
CA GLN A 9 12.07 19.12 17.53
C GLN A 9 11.23 18.50 16.43
N PHE A 10 9.98 18.96 16.26
CA PHE A 10 9.11 18.54 15.17
C PHE A 10 9.66 18.99 13.82
N SER A 11 10.07 20.28 13.67
CA SER A 11 10.73 20.79 12.47
C SER A 11 11.99 19.99 12.12
N ARG A 12 12.89 19.72 13.07
CA ARG A 12 14.11 18.92 12.81
C ARG A 12 13.83 17.48 12.38
N LEU A 13 12.70 16.91 12.73
CA LEU A 13 12.27 15.57 12.26
C LEU A 13 11.77 15.59 10.82
N TYR A 14 11.35 16.75 10.31
CA TYR A 14 10.77 16.97 9.00
C TYR A 14 11.54 17.98 8.14
N GLU A 15 12.64 18.55 8.63
CA GLU A 15 13.55 19.37 7.81
C GLU A 15 14.10 18.50 6.69
N GLU A 16 13.60 18.73 5.50
CA GLU A 16 14.19 18.16 4.28
C GLU A 16 15.45 18.96 3.97
N LEU A 17 16.57 18.25 3.82
CA LEU A 17 17.84 18.88 3.48
C LEU A 17 17.73 19.52 2.10
N SER A 18 18.22 20.76 1.98
CA SER A 18 18.43 21.42 0.71
C SER A 18 19.48 20.69 -0.12
N LYS A 19 19.52 20.98 -1.42
CA LYS A 19 20.55 20.41 -2.29
C LYS A 19 21.94 20.78 -1.81
N GLU A 20 22.16 22.02 -1.37
CA GLU A 20 23.43 22.53 -0.85
C GLU A 20 23.89 21.76 0.39
N GLU A 21 22.96 21.44 1.31
CA GLU A 21 23.27 20.65 2.51
C GLU A 21 23.62 19.20 2.16
N ILE A 22 22.95 18.63 1.14
CA ILE A 22 23.29 17.30 0.61
C ILE A 22 24.68 17.32 -0.02
N ASP A 23 25.01 18.33 -0.83
CA ASP A 23 26.33 18.51 -1.43
C ASP A 23 27.41 18.65 -0.35
N GLN A 24 27.14 19.41 0.72
CA GLN A 24 28.03 19.55 1.86
C GLN A 24 28.26 18.21 2.56
N LYS A 25 27.19 17.47 2.87
CA LYS A 25 27.29 16.14 3.49
C LYS A 25 28.02 15.14 2.59
N ALA A 26 27.75 15.18 1.29
CA ALA A 26 28.45 14.35 0.32
C ALA A 26 29.97 14.63 0.30
N SER A 27 30.39 15.89 0.46
CA SER A 27 31.81 16.27 0.48
C SER A 27 32.61 15.67 1.66
N GLU A 28 31.91 15.21 2.72
CA GLU A 28 32.54 14.53 3.85
C GLU A 28 33.01 13.10 3.50
N ALA A 29 32.48 12.51 2.41
CA ALA A 29 32.81 11.14 2.04
C ALA A 29 34.26 11.02 1.52
N ASN A 30 34.91 9.92 1.87
CA ASN A 30 36.18 9.49 1.28
C ASN A 30 35.91 8.51 0.13
N PRO A 31 35.92 8.94 -1.14
CA PRO A 31 35.59 8.07 -2.27
C PRO A 31 36.73 7.12 -2.64
N GLU A 32 37.89 7.29 -2.07
CA GLU A 32 39.13 6.50 -2.33
C GLU A 32 39.69 5.88 -1.03
N PRO A 33 38.90 5.06 -0.29
CA PRO A 33 39.42 4.41 0.91
C PRO A 33 40.52 3.40 0.55
N SER A 34 41.51 3.25 1.43
CA SER A 34 42.47 2.18 1.30
C SER A 34 41.78 0.80 1.32
N GLN A 35 42.46 -0.21 0.78
CA GLN A 35 41.91 -1.58 0.80
C GLN A 35 41.54 -2.07 2.21
N ALA A 36 42.35 -1.72 3.22
CA ALA A 36 42.07 -2.05 4.62
C ALA A 36 40.83 -1.34 5.15
N GLN A 37 40.68 -0.03 4.84
CA GLN A 37 39.52 0.76 5.23
C GLN A 37 38.25 0.25 4.53
N ALA A 38 38.31 -0.02 3.24
CA ALA A 38 37.16 -0.56 2.49
C ALA A 38 36.70 -1.93 3.05
N LYS A 39 37.67 -2.83 3.35
CA LYS A 39 37.39 -4.13 3.93
C LYS A 39 36.80 -4.04 5.34
N ALA A 40 37.27 -3.09 6.15
CA ALA A 40 36.79 -2.85 7.50
C ALA A 40 35.52 -2.00 7.56
N GLY A 41 35.09 -1.37 6.47
CA GLY A 41 33.98 -0.42 6.45
C GLY A 41 34.22 0.85 7.30
N ASN A 42 35.48 1.17 7.62
CA ASN A 42 35.84 2.30 8.51
C ASN A 42 36.40 3.51 7.74
N TYR A 43 35.65 4.04 6.83
CA TYR A 43 35.95 5.28 6.11
C TYR A 43 34.77 6.24 6.15
N LYS A 44 35.05 7.53 6.00
CA LYS A 44 34.02 8.56 6.02
C LYS A 44 33.05 8.40 4.84
N MET A 45 31.77 8.47 5.11
CA MET A 45 30.70 8.52 4.13
C MET A 45 29.76 9.67 4.47
N GLY A 46 29.11 10.25 3.47
CA GLY A 46 28.07 11.24 3.70
C GLY A 46 26.78 10.57 4.15
N HIS A 47 26.12 11.14 5.13
CA HIS A 47 24.81 10.62 5.60
C HIS A 47 23.76 11.72 5.47
N VAL A 48 22.70 11.43 4.73
CA VAL A 48 21.61 12.36 4.48
C VAL A 48 20.26 11.69 4.67
N ARG A 49 19.25 12.48 5.04
CA ARG A 49 17.87 12.03 5.08
C ARG A 49 17.03 12.89 4.14
N VAL A 50 16.48 12.28 3.10
CA VAL A 50 15.69 12.95 2.06
C VAL A 50 14.36 12.26 1.91
N ARG A 51 13.25 13.00 1.97
CA ARG A 51 11.87 12.46 1.87
C ARG A 51 11.63 11.28 2.83
N GLY A 52 12.29 11.32 4.01
CA GLY A 52 12.22 10.28 5.03
C GLY A 52 12.94 8.97 4.67
N PHE A 53 13.87 9.01 3.70
CA PHE A 53 14.79 7.91 3.38
C PHE A 53 16.18 8.24 3.86
N ASP A 54 16.80 7.32 4.59
CA ASP A 54 18.19 7.45 5.03
C ASP A 54 19.11 6.94 3.91
N ILE A 55 20.00 7.80 3.43
CA ILE A 55 20.93 7.51 2.33
C ILE A 55 22.36 7.71 2.82
N THR A 56 23.22 6.75 2.52
CA THR A 56 24.67 6.86 2.70
C THR A 56 25.32 7.12 1.36
N ILE A 57 26.09 8.22 1.25
CA ILE A 57 26.81 8.66 0.04
C ILE A 57 28.24 8.19 0.14
N GLU A 58 28.69 7.41 -0.83
CA GLU A 58 30.04 6.89 -0.95
C GLU A 58 30.88 7.67 -1.97
N ASN A 59 30.27 8.03 -3.09
CA ASN A 59 30.91 8.71 -4.20
C ASN A 59 30.21 10.05 -4.48
N PRO A 60 30.77 11.16 -4.03
CA PRO A 60 30.31 12.50 -4.41
C PRO A 60 30.39 12.76 -5.92
N VAL A 61 29.61 13.72 -6.41
CA VAL A 61 29.76 14.25 -7.77
C VAL A 61 31.23 14.62 -8.01
N GLY A 62 31.77 14.27 -9.18
CA GLY A 62 33.17 14.53 -9.58
C GLY A 62 34.16 13.50 -9.06
N SER A 63 33.82 12.66 -8.10
CA SER A 63 34.69 11.58 -7.61
C SER A 63 34.85 10.45 -8.62
N LYS A 64 35.91 9.65 -8.47
CA LYS A 64 36.14 8.44 -9.27
C LYS A 64 35.53 7.22 -8.60
N ARG A 65 34.65 6.51 -9.28
CA ARG A 65 34.18 5.20 -8.87
C ARG A 65 34.88 4.13 -9.66
N TYR A 66 35.77 3.39 -8.98
CA TYR A 66 36.56 2.34 -9.60
C TYR A 66 35.75 1.05 -9.76
N TYR A 67 35.95 0.34 -10.88
CA TYR A 67 35.29 -0.93 -11.18
C TYR A 67 36.27 -1.93 -11.82
N GLY A 68 35.86 -3.20 -11.90
CA GLY A 68 36.67 -4.30 -12.35
C GLY A 68 37.56 -4.88 -11.23
N LYS A 69 38.06 -6.10 -11.44
CA LYS A 69 38.87 -6.82 -10.43
C LYS A 69 40.18 -6.14 -10.10
N ASP A 70 40.79 -5.47 -11.07
CA ASP A 70 42.07 -4.78 -10.94
C ASP A 70 41.95 -3.29 -10.50
N LYS A 71 40.69 -2.79 -10.38
CA LYS A 71 40.38 -1.40 -10.04
C LYS A 71 41.19 -0.34 -10.86
N LYS A 72 41.53 -0.66 -12.11
CA LYS A 72 42.24 0.28 -13.00
C LYS A 72 41.29 1.17 -13.79
N LYS A 73 40.02 0.72 -13.97
CA LYS A 73 39.01 1.49 -14.68
C LYS A 73 38.13 2.21 -13.69
N TYR A 74 37.71 3.42 -14.03
CA TYR A 74 36.80 4.23 -13.23
C TYR A 74 35.87 5.05 -14.09
N ASN A 75 34.71 5.38 -13.53
CA ASN A 75 33.79 6.38 -14.03
C ASN A 75 33.91 7.63 -13.12
N VAL A 76 33.85 8.82 -13.72
CA VAL A 76 33.69 10.07 -12.97
C VAL A 76 32.19 10.27 -12.71
N MET A 77 31.78 10.28 -11.45
CA MET A 77 30.41 10.37 -11.06
C MET A 77 29.80 11.72 -11.44
N LYS A 78 28.65 11.70 -12.11
CA LYS A 78 27.88 12.89 -12.51
C LYS A 78 26.76 13.21 -11.52
N ASN A 79 26.47 12.27 -10.64
CA ASN A 79 25.52 12.38 -9.54
C ASN A 79 26.17 11.83 -8.28
N HIS A 80 25.74 12.27 -7.10
CA HIS A 80 26.11 11.57 -5.87
C HIS A 80 25.61 10.14 -5.95
N TYR A 81 26.46 9.21 -5.55
CA TYR A 81 26.17 7.79 -5.56
C TYR A 81 26.40 7.19 -4.18
N GLY A 82 25.52 6.28 -3.81
CA GLY A 82 25.56 5.56 -2.54
C GLY A 82 24.44 4.54 -2.46
N TYR A 83 23.88 4.36 -1.28
CA TYR A 83 22.85 3.35 -1.05
C TYR A 83 21.84 3.78 0.02
N PHE A 84 20.66 3.16 -0.01
CA PHE A 84 19.66 3.33 1.06
C PHE A 84 20.04 2.52 2.29
N THR A 85 20.25 3.21 3.40
CA THR A 85 20.60 2.59 4.69
C THR A 85 19.52 1.61 5.14
N LYS A 86 19.92 0.44 5.65
CA LYS A 86 19.02 -0.64 6.10
C LYS A 86 18.16 -1.27 4.99
N SER A 87 18.44 -0.99 3.72
CA SER A 87 17.84 -1.74 2.61
C SER A 87 18.61 -3.03 2.34
N LYS A 88 18.07 -3.90 1.47
CA LYS A 88 18.74 -5.13 1.05
C LYS A 88 18.41 -5.43 -0.41
N GLY A 89 19.43 -5.42 -1.26
CA GLY A 89 19.37 -5.77 -2.67
C GLY A 89 19.32 -7.28 -2.91
N LYS A 90 19.37 -7.67 -4.19
CA LYS A 90 19.35 -9.09 -4.61
C LYS A 90 20.59 -9.85 -4.18
N ASP A 91 21.75 -9.22 -4.25
CA ASP A 91 23.08 -9.74 -3.89
C ASP A 91 23.33 -9.78 -2.38
N GLY A 92 22.49 -9.12 -1.59
CA GLY A 92 22.58 -9.04 -0.14
C GLY A 92 23.14 -7.70 0.36
N ASP A 93 23.69 -6.88 -0.52
CA ASP A 93 24.13 -5.51 -0.23
C ASP A 93 22.93 -4.54 -0.19
N GLN A 94 23.16 -3.31 0.19
CA GLN A 94 22.13 -2.27 0.19
C GLN A 94 21.76 -1.88 -1.24
N VAL A 95 20.55 -1.36 -1.41
CA VAL A 95 20.02 -0.90 -2.70
C VAL A 95 20.68 0.42 -3.07
N ASP A 96 21.37 0.45 -4.20
CA ASP A 96 22.12 1.57 -4.71
C ASP A 96 21.23 2.72 -5.19
N VAL A 97 21.72 3.93 -5.02
CA VAL A 97 21.04 5.17 -5.39
C VAL A 97 21.95 6.19 -6.06
N PHE A 98 21.44 6.83 -7.09
CA PHE A 98 21.95 8.08 -7.66
C PHE A 98 21.04 9.21 -7.21
N ILE A 99 21.62 10.28 -6.64
CA ILE A 99 20.88 11.45 -6.18
C ILE A 99 20.90 12.51 -7.29
N GLY A 100 19.71 12.91 -7.72
CA GLY A 100 19.51 13.91 -8.76
C GLY A 100 19.50 15.34 -8.25
N PRO A 101 19.30 16.32 -9.14
CA PRO A 101 19.27 17.72 -8.79
C PRO A 101 17.98 18.19 -8.12
N ASP A 102 16.87 17.44 -8.28
CA ASP A 102 15.52 17.87 -7.86
C ASP A 102 15.11 17.24 -6.52
N VAL A 103 16.09 17.08 -5.60
CA VAL A 103 15.87 16.38 -4.32
C VAL A 103 14.86 17.06 -3.40
N GLU A 104 14.65 18.35 -3.56
CA GLU A 104 13.72 19.16 -2.77
C GLU A 104 12.28 19.01 -3.27
N ASP A 105 12.10 18.80 -4.58
CA ASP A 105 10.77 18.75 -5.19
C ASP A 105 10.69 17.67 -6.28
N PHE A 106 10.34 16.46 -5.86
CA PHE A 106 10.04 15.36 -6.77
C PHE A 106 8.93 14.47 -6.21
N GLU A 107 8.06 13.99 -7.08
CA GLU A 107 6.92 13.14 -6.70
C GLU A 107 7.17 11.67 -6.99
N ARG A 108 8.08 11.37 -7.90
CA ARG A 108 8.31 10.02 -8.41
C ARG A 108 9.76 9.59 -8.26
N VAL A 109 9.93 8.33 -7.88
CA VAL A 109 11.21 7.64 -7.88
C VAL A 109 11.29 6.77 -9.13
N TYR A 110 12.43 6.79 -9.81
CA TYR A 110 12.68 5.94 -10.96
C TYR A 110 13.66 4.83 -10.58
N VAL A 111 13.28 3.60 -10.84
CA VAL A 111 14.13 2.43 -10.57
C VAL A 111 14.53 1.81 -11.90
N ILE A 112 15.82 1.59 -12.06
CA ILE A 112 16.41 0.97 -13.24
C ILE A 112 16.84 -0.44 -12.89
N ASP A 113 16.25 -1.41 -13.54
CA ASP A 113 16.68 -2.80 -13.47
C ASP A 113 17.87 -3.01 -14.39
N GLN A 114 18.92 -3.60 -13.85
CA GLN A 114 20.14 -3.95 -14.58
C GLN A 114 20.19 -5.45 -14.90
N LYS A 115 20.93 -5.78 -15.95
CA LYS A 115 21.17 -7.16 -16.36
C LYS A 115 22.65 -7.40 -16.62
N ILE A 116 23.08 -8.63 -16.30
CA ILE A 116 24.37 -9.19 -16.69
C ILE A 116 24.08 -10.51 -17.42
N ASN A 117 24.70 -10.70 -18.59
CA ASN A 117 24.50 -11.88 -19.43
C ASN A 117 23.01 -12.18 -19.73
N GLY A 118 22.22 -11.13 -19.96
CA GLY A 118 20.80 -11.23 -20.27
C GLY A 118 19.86 -11.49 -19.08
N LYS A 119 20.39 -11.72 -17.89
CA LYS A 119 19.61 -12.01 -16.68
C LYS A 119 19.62 -10.78 -15.74
N PHE A 120 18.51 -10.59 -15.03
CA PHE A 120 18.40 -9.55 -13.99
C PHE A 120 19.54 -9.71 -12.98
N ASP A 121 20.23 -8.60 -12.74
CA ASP A 121 21.33 -8.50 -11.81
C ASP A 121 20.91 -7.76 -10.52
N GLU A 122 20.67 -6.49 -10.62
CA GLU A 122 20.29 -5.61 -9.50
C GLU A 122 19.40 -4.45 -9.96
N SER A 123 18.86 -3.70 -9.02
CA SER A 123 18.12 -2.46 -9.30
C SER A 123 18.92 -1.25 -8.78
N LYS A 124 19.06 -0.22 -9.62
CA LYS A 124 19.62 1.10 -9.26
C LYS A 124 18.51 2.12 -9.17
N VAL A 125 18.51 2.92 -8.13
CA VAL A 125 17.49 3.93 -7.89
C VAL A 125 17.96 5.28 -8.35
N MET A 126 17.12 5.96 -9.10
CA MET A 126 17.30 7.37 -9.52
C MET A 126 16.36 8.21 -8.65
N PHE A 127 16.90 8.92 -7.68
CA PHE A 127 16.17 9.62 -6.62
C PHE A 127 16.36 11.13 -6.75
N GLY A 128 15.30 11.93 -6.77
CA GLY A 128 15.37 13.37 -6.98
C GLY A 128 15.61 13.76 -8.45
N PHE A 129 14.83 13.18 -9.36
CA PHE A 129 14.79 13.55 -10.77
C PHE A 129 13.36 13.91 -11.16
N SER A 130 13.17 14.99 -11.89
CA SER A 130 11.86 15.50 -12.30
C SER A 130 11.17 14.61 -13.34
N SER A 131 11.94 13.90 -14.16
CA SER A 131 11.37 13.07 -15.23
C SER A 131 12.10 11.74 -15.45
N LYS A 132 11.37 10.78 -16.02
CA LYS A 132 11.92 9.50 -16.48
C LYS A 132 13.06 9.67 -17.49
N LYS A 133 12.95 10.69 -18.35
CA LYS A 133 13.94 11.02 -19.37
C LYS A 133 15.25 11.46 -18.73
N GLU A 134 15.18 12.38 -17.77
CA GLU A 134 16.34 12.87 -17.03
C GLU A 134 16.98 11.78 -16.19
N ALA A 135 16.21 11.02 -15.43
CA ALA A 135 16.68 9.87 -14.67
C ALA A 135 17.45 8.88 -15.55
N LYS A 136 16.90 8.56 -16.74
CA LYS A 136 17.55 7.65 -17.70
C LYS A 136 18.85 8.25 -18.26
N ALA A 137 18.86 9.53 -18.60
CA ALA A 137 20.06 10.23 -19.11
C ALA A 137 21.16 10.30 -18.04
N ALA A 138 20.79 10.66 -16.80
CA ALA A 138 21.69 10.67 -15.67
C ALA A 138 22.29 9.29 -15.38
N TYR A 139 21.48 8.23 -15.42
CA TYR A 139 21.97 6.87 -15.27
C TYR A 139 23.11 6.58 -16.28
N PHE A 140 22.86 6.76 -17.58
CA PHE A 140 23.87 6.48 -18.61
C PHE A 140 25.11 7.37 -18.50
N SER A 141 25.00 8.60 -18.01
CA SER A 141 26.14 9.51 -17.82
C SER A 141 27.12 9.03 -16.74
N ASN A 142 26.70 8.15 -15.85
CA ASN A 142 27.51 7.57 -14.77
C ASN A 142 28.18 6.24 -15.14
N PHE A 143 27.98 5.74 -16.36
CA PHE A 143 28.56 4.48 -16.85
C PHE A 143 29.42 4.71 -18.10
N ASP A 144 30.24 3.74 -18.40
CA ASP A 144 31.01 3.68 -19.65
C ASP A 144 30.07 3.69 -20.87
N LYS A 145 30.53 4.29 -21.99
CA LYS A 145 29.76 4.34 -23.25
C LYS A 145 29.35 2.98 -23.80
N ASN A 146 30.10 1.92 -23.44
CA ASN A 146 29.81 0.55 -23.84
C ASN A 146 29.01 -0.23 -22.78
N TRP A 147 28.38 0.47 -21.84
CA TRP A 147 27.56 -0.18 -20.83
C TRP A 147 26.23 -0.71 -21.43
N HIS A 148 26.02 -2.01 -21.34
CA HIS A 148 24.85 -2.71 -21.88
C HIS A 148 23.95 -3.33 -20.80
N GLY A 149 24.16 -2.97 -19.54
CA GLY A 149 23.43 -3.51 -18.40
C GLY A 149 22.03 -2.92 -18.20
N PHE A 150 21.60 -1.93 -18.96
CA PHE A 150 20.25 -1.39 -18.84
C PHE A 150 19.21 -2.42 -19.30
N MET A 151 18.15 -2.62 -18.49
CA MET A 151 17.03 -3.50 -18.78
C MET A 151 15.72 -2.71 -18.86
N HIS A 152 15.27 -2.14 -17.74
CA HIS A 152 14.04 -1.36 -17.64
C HIS A 152 14.23 -0.12 -16.79
N ILE A 153 13.37 0.87 -16.96
CA ILE A 153 13.20 1.99 -16.04
C ILE A 153 11.71 2.15 -15.70
N THR A 154 11.40 2.07 -14.42
CA THR A 154 10.02 2.13 -13.92
C THR A 154 9.89 3.27 -12.90
N GLY A 155 8.90 4.16 -13.11
CA GLY A 155 8.62 5.28 -12.21
C GLY A 155 7.43 4.99 -11.33
N VAL A 156 7.57 5.22 -10.01
CA VAL A 156 6.51 5.02 -9.01
C VAL A 156 6.45 6.17 -8.01
N SER A 157 5.37 6.25 -7.24
CA SER A 157 5.28 7.16 -6.09
C SER A 157 6.25 6.77 -4.98
N LEU A 158 6.65 7.75 -4.14
CA LEU A 158 7.46 7.52 -2.94
C LEU A 158 6.87 6.43 -2.03
N ALA A 159 5.55 6.38 -1.88
CA ALA A 159 4.88 5.38 -1.06
C ALA A 159 5.04 3.95 -1.60
N THR A 160 4.89 3.76 -2.91
CA THR A 160 5.10 2.46 -3.58
C THR A 160 6.57 2.03 -3.48
N PHE A 161 7.50 2.97 -3.70
CA PHE A 161 8.93 2.73 -3.58
C PHE A 161 9.31 2.31 -2.14
N ARG A 162 8.80 3.00 -1.11
CA ARG A 162 9.03 2.67 0.31
C ARG A 162 8.57 1.24 0.64
N LYS A 163 7.39 0.83 0.15
CA LYS A 163 6.89 -0.55 0.34
C LYS A 163 7.80 -1.60 -0.29
N TRP A 164 8.38 -1.30 -1.45
CA TRP A 164 9.33 -2.20 -2.09
C TRP A 164 10.67 -2.24 -1.35
N LEU A 165 11.22 -1.08 -1.00
CA LEU A 165 12.56 -0.95 -0.41
C LEU A 165 12.67 -1.66 0.95
N TYR A 166 11.66 -1.51 1.83
CA TYR A 166 11.75 -1.96 3.23
C TYR A 166 10.86 -3.16 3.58
N ARG A 167 9.99 -3.64 2.69
CA ARG A 167 9.08 -4.74 2.97
C ARG A 167 9.38 -5.99 2.15
N GLY A 168 10.26 -6.83 2.68
CA GLY A 168 10.40 -8.20 2.25
C GLY A 168 11.47 -8.49 1.18
N ARG A 169 11.47 -9.74 0.67
CA ARG A 169 12.47 -10.27 -0.27
C ARG A 169 12.19 -9.90 -1.74
N LYS A 170 11.64 -8.72 -1.99
CA LYS A 170 11.11 -8.33 -3.31
C LYS A 170 12.19 -7.87 -4.27
N GLN A 171 13.39 -7.53 -3.78
CA GLN A 171 14.52 -7.11 -4.60
C GLN A 171 15.19 -8.25 -5.38
N ARG A 172 14.74 -9.49 -5.20
CA ARG A 172 15.28 -10.67 -5.92
C ARG A 172 14.82 -10.79 -7.37
N GLN A 173 13.84 -9.98 -7.76
CA GLN A 173 13.27 -9.91 -9.11
C GLN A 173 13.32 -8.46 -9.61
N PRO A 174 13.20 -8.22 -10.94
CA PRO A 174 13.11 -6.88 -11.49
C PRO A 174 12.05 -6.01 -10.79
N PHE A 175 12.35 -4.76 -10.58
CA PHE A 175 11.39 -3.82 -10.00
C PHE A 175 10.15 -3.64 -10.89
N ALA A 176 10.34 -3.73 -12.22
CA ALA A 176 9.23 -3.71 -13.17
C ALA A 176 8.21 -4.82 -12.88
N ASP A 177 8.67 -6.05 -12.64
CA ASP A 177 7.81 -7.20 -12.33
C ASP A 177 7.06 -7.00 -11.00
N TYR A 178 7.74 -6.45 -9.99
CA TYR A 178 7.09 -6.10 -8.74
C TYR A 178 5.91 -5.13 -8.96
N VAL A 179 6.12 -4.08 -9.76
CA VAL A 179 5.09 -3.08 -10.05
C VAL A 179 3.92 -3.69 -10.81
N GLU A 180 4.18 -4.53 -11.80
CA GLU A 180 3.13 -5.23 -12.54
C GLU A 180 2.28 -6.15 -11.64
N ILE A 181 2.92 -6.88 -10.73
CA ILE A 181 2.21 -7.72 -9.74
C ILE A 181 1.32 -6.85 -8.83
N GLN A 182 1.80 -5.68 -8.37
CA GLN A 182 0.98 -4.80 -7.53
C GLN A 182 -0.22 -4.23 -8.30
N LYS A 183 -0.04 -3.82 -9.55
CA LYS A 183 -1.14 -3.35 -10.42
C LYS A 183 -2.19 -4.42 -10.63
N LYS A 184 -1.76 -5.65 -10.95
CA LYS A 184 -2.68 -6.77 -11.13
C LYS A 184 -3.51 -7.03 -9.89
N LYS A 185 -2.88 -7.08 -8.70
CA LYS A 185 -3.59 -7.26 -7.42
C LYS A 185 -4.59 -6.13 -7.13
N LEU A 186 -4.24 -4.89 -7.45
CA LEU A 186 -5.14 -3.74 -7.27
C LEU A 186 -6.35 -3.83 -8.20
N ASN A 187 -6.14 -4.21 -9.46
CA ASN A 187 -7.22 -4.39 -10.43
C ASN A 187 -8.15 -5.55 -10.02
N GLU A 188 -7.60 -6.68 -9.62
CA GLU A 188 -8.38 -7.83 -9.13
C GLU A 188 -9.21 -7.48 -7.88
N ALA A 189 -8.67 -6.67 -6.96
CA ALA A 189 -9.41 -6.18 -5.80
C ALA A 189 -10.54 -5.25 -6.21
N ARG A 190 -10.28 -4.32 -7.14
CA ARG A 190 -11.28 -3.40 -7.67
C ARG A 190 -12.39 -4.12 -8.45
N GLU A 191 -12.03 -5.13 -9.24
CA GLU A 191 -13.01 -5.95 -9.97
C GLU A 191 -13.93 -6.71 -9.01
N ARG A 192 -13.38 -7.24 -7.90
CA ARG A 192 -14.19 -7.89 -6.86
C ARG A 192 -15.17 -6.89 -6.21
N GLU A 193 -14.67 -5.74 -5.78
CA GLU A 193 -15.49 -4.68 -5.19
C GLU A 193 -16.61 -4.23 -6.14
N LEU A 194 -16.31 -4.02 -7.43
CA LEU A 194 -17.32 -3.68 -8.43
C LEU A 194 -18.33 -4.80 -8.64
N LYS A 195 -17.89 -6.07 -8.61
CA LYS A 195 -18.79 -7.23 -8.74
C LYS A 195 -19.73 -7.33 -7.54
N ASP A 196 -19.24 -7.07 -6.34
CA ASP A 196 -20.04 -7.08 -5.13
C ASP A 196 -21.10 -5.96 -5.19
N ILE A 197 -20.72 -4.72 -5.52
CA ILE A 197 -21.65 -3.60 -5.70
C ILE A 197 -22.68 -3.89 -6.80
N MET A 198 -22.27 -4.41 -7.95
CA MET A 198 -23.17 -4.77 -9.04
C MET A 198 -24.07 -5.95 -8.68
N GLY A 199 -23.59 -6.87 -7.84
CA GLY A 199 -24.37 -7.96 -7.28
C GLY A 199 -25.52 -7.43 -6.43
N ASP A 200 -25.27 -6.48 -5.55
CA ASP A 200 -26.29 -5.84 -4.70
C ASP A 200 -27.35 -5.11 -5.54
N LEU A 201 -26.93 -4.35 -6.53
CA LEU A 201 -27.85 -3.62 -7.43
C LEU A 201 -28.68 -4.52 -8.34
N SER A 202 -28.31 -5.78 -8.53
CA SER A 202 -29.07 -6.74 -9.33
C SER A 202 -30.32 -7.25 -8.64
N TRP A 203 -30.38 -7.18 -7.32
CA TRP A 203 -31.50 -7.62 -6.51
C TRP A 203 -32.48 -6.49 -6.21
N THR A 204 -33.75 -6.68 -6.55
CA THR A 204 -34.79 -5.66 -6.35
C THR A 204 -35.91 -6.26 -5.50
N PRO A 205 -36.37 -5.57 -4.43
CA PRO A 205 -37.53 -6.00 -3.68
C PRO A 205 -38.78 -6.03 -4.55
N VAL A 206 -39.47 -7.15 -4.60
CA VAL A 206 -40.70 -7.31 -5.34
C VAL A 206 -41.79 -7.90 -4.42
N ARG A 207 -43.06 -7.54 -4.70
CA ARG A 207 -44.21 -7.98 -3.93
C ARG A 207 -45.06 -8.94 -4.76
N LYS A 208 -45.49 -10.03 -4.11
CA LYS A 208 -46.47 -10.97 -4.64
C LYS A 208 -47.35 -11.46 -3.49
N ASP A 209 -48.68 -11.41 -3.64
CA ASP A 209 -49.66 -11.91 -2.67
C ASP A 209 -49.40 -11.44 -1.22
N SER A 210 -49.13 -10.14 -1.03
CA SER A 210 -48.82 -9.48 0.25
C SER A 210 -47.46 -9.84 0.84
N LYS A 211 -46.67 -10.67 0.20
CA LYS A 211 -45.30 -11.06 0.60
C LYS A 211 -44.27 -10.43 -0.32
N MET A 212 -43.05 -10.34 0.17
CA MET A 212 -41.92 -9.77 -0.56
C MET A 212 -40.74 -10.75 -0.64
N ASN A 213 -39.99 -10.61 -1.73
CA ASN A 213 -38.70 -11.29 -1.92
C ASN A 213 -37.79 -10.38 -2.75
N LEU A 214 -36.55 -10.69 -2.83
CA LEU A 214 -35.62 -10.06 -3.72
C LEU A 214 -35.54 -10.80 -5.06
N TYR A 215 -35.72 -10.09 -6.16
CA TYR A 215 -35.78 -10.64 -7.50
C TYR A 215 -34.64 -10.08 -8.37
N ASN A 216 -33.93 -10.97 -9.03
CA ASN A 216 -32.89 -10.62 -9.98
C ASN A 216 -33.45 -10.58 -11.40
N LYS A 217 -33.54 -9.38 -11.97
CA LYS A 217 -34.08 -9.17 -13.33
C LYS A 217 -33.22 -9.81 -14.43
N ALA A 218 -31.92 -9.97 -14.19
CA ALA A 218 -31.02 -10.52 -15.18
C ALA A 218 -31.09 -12.06 -15.27
N THR A 219 -31.28 -12.74 -14.13
CA THR A 219 -31.37 -14.21 -14.08
C THR A 219 -32.80 -14.72 -14.04
N GLY A 220 -33.77 -13.89 -13.65
CA GLY A 220 -35.16 -14.30 -13.47
C GLY A 220 -35.42 -15.06 -12.17
N GLU A 221 -34.51 -15.02 -11.22
CA GLU A 221 -34.54 -15.82 -9.99
C GLU A 221 -34.94 -14.98 -8.77
N PHE A 222 -35.52 -15.62 -7.78
CA PHE A 222 -35.72 -15.06 -6.46
C PHE A 222 -34.57 -15.47 -5.55
N LEU A 223 -34.16 -14.56 -4.66
CA LEU A 223 -32.98 -14.75 -3.81
C LEU A 223 -33.23 -15.87 -2.77
N SER A 224 -34.40 -15.90 -2.18
CA SER A 224 -34.77 -16.90 -1.16
C SER A 224 -35.94 -17.78 -1.62
N PRO A 225 -35.98 -19.05 -1.25
CA PRO A 225 -37.21 -19.86 -1.41
C PRO A 225 -38.35 -19.35 -0.53
N GLU A 226 -38.07 -18.64 0.55
CA GLU A 226 -39.03 -18.06 1.47
C GLU A 226 -39.49 -16.67 1.05
N TRP A 227 -40.75 -16.35 1.39
CA TRP A 227 -41.34 -15.04 1.17
C TRP A 227 -41.60 -14.35 2.49
N PHE A 228 -41.13 -13.12 2.62
CA PHE A 228 -41.17 -12.32 3.84
C PHE A 228 -42.35 -11.33 3.84
N ASN A 229 -42.72 -10.84 4.99
CA ASN A 229 -43.71 -9.79 5.10
C ASN A 229 -43.21 -8.45 4.58
N TRP A 230 -41.86 -8.27 4.67
CA TRP A 230 -41.16 -7.13 4.11
C TRP A 230 -39.69 -7.47 3.82
N CYS A 231 -39.14 -6.88 2.74
CA CYS A 231 -37.72 -6.93 2.40
C CYS A 231 -37.25 -5.53 2.05
N GLY A 232 -36.10 -5.13 2.60
CA GLY A 232 -35.33 -3.94 2.20
C GLY A 232 -34.55 -4.13 0.89
N TYR A 233 -33.85 -3.11 0.48
CA TYR A 233 -32.86 -3.23 -0.59
C TYR A 233 -31.63 -3.99 -0.10
N MET A 234 -30.93 -4.60 -1.05
CA MET A 234 -29.62 -5.20 -0.77
C MET A 234 -28.60 -4.08 -0.60
N ASP A 235 -27.87 -4.10 0.50
CA ASP A 235 -26.74 -3.23 0.74
C ASP A 235 -25.61 -4.04 1.40
N GLU A 236 -24.40 -3.87 0.93
CA GLU A 236 -23.21 -4.63 1.39
C GLU A 236 -23.40 -6.18 1.37
N GLY A 237 -24.23 -6.70 0.44
CA GLY A 237 -24.54 -8.12 0.30
C GLY A 237 -25.59 -8.65 1.28
N ILE A 238 -26.29 -7.75 1.99
CA ILE A 238 -27.27 -8.10 3.03
C ILE A 238 -28.50 -7.22 2.90
N SER A 239 -29.68 -7.81 3.08
CA SER A 239 -30.98 -7.12 3.12
C SER A 239 -31.67 -7.37 4.44
N VAL A 240 -32.29 -6.36 5.02
CA VAL A 240 -33.18 -6.54 6.17
C VAL A 240 -34.48 -7.20 5.69
N VAL A 241 -34.96 -8.23 6.41
CA VAL A 241 -36.20 -8.90 6.14
C VAL A 241 -37.05 -8.97 7.40
N ARG A 242 -38.40 -8.98 7.22
CA ARG A 242 -39.36 -9.09 8.32
C ARG A 242 -40.30 -10.28 8.09
N ASN A 243 -40.46 -11.13 9.11
CA ASN A 243 -41.31 -12.28 9.07
C ASN A 243 -42.79 -11.93 9.34
N ASP A 244 -43.69 -12.94 9.41
CA ASP A 244 -45.11 -12.76 9.67
C ASP A 244 -45.44 -12.32 11.09
N GLU A 245 -44.56 -12.59 12.02
CA GLU A 245 -44.69 -12.20 13.42
C GLU A 245 -44.27 -10.75 13.66
N GLY A 246 -43.78 -10.07 12.60
CA GLY A 246 -43.29 -8.69 12.66
C GLY A 246 -41.87 -8.58 13.14
N LYS A 247 -41.15 -9.69 13.29
CA LYS A 247 -39.74 -9.72 13.72
C LYS A 247 -38.81 -9.63 12.53
N TYR A 248 -37.58 -9.17 12.76
CA TYR A 248 -36.58 -8.86 11.76
C TYR A 248 -35.37 -9.79 11.81
N ASN A 249 -34.79 -10.03 10.66
CA ASN A 249 -33.51 -10.70 10.46
C ASN A 249 -32.81 -10.10 9.21
N TYR A 250 -31.69 -10.63 8.87
CA TYR A 250 -30.94 -10.26 7.68
C TYR A 250 -30.90 -11.42 6.69
N LEU A 251 -31.16 -11.13 5.42
CA LEU A 251 -31.04 -12.07 4.31
C LEU A 251 -29.76 -11.79 3.54
N LYS A 252 -28.87 -12.76 3.46
CA LYS A 252 -27.62 -12.67 2.72
C LYS A 252 -27.84 -12.85 1.22
N ASN A 253 -26.87 -12.42 0.41
CA ASN A 253 -26.89 -12.55 -1.05
C ASN A 253 -26.80 -14.00 -1.56
N ASP A 254 -26.57 -14.98 -0.69
CA ASP A 254 -26.66 -16.42 -0.97
C ASP A 254 -28.07 -17.02 -0.69
N GLY A 255 -29.01 -16.17 -0.28
CA GLY A 255 -30.39 -16.57 0.00
C GLY A 255 -30.64 -17.17 1.39
N THR A 256 -29.65 -17.17 2.27
CA THR A 256 -29.74 -17.66 3.65
C THR A 256 -29.86 -16.52 4.66
N LEU A 257 -30.51 -16.78 5.79
CA LEU A 257 -30.56 -15.82 6.90
C LEU A 257 -29.18 -15.69 7.56
N LEU A 258 -28.89 -14.50 8.05
CA LEU A 258 -27.64 -14.20 8.73
C LEU A 258 -27.63 -14.67 10.18
N LEU A 259 -28.78 -14.55 10.89
CA LEU A 259 -28.93 -14.85 12.30
C LEU A 259 -29.86 -16.04 12.49
N ASP A 260 -29.62 -16.82 13.53
CA ASP A 260 -30.50 -17.97 13.89
C ASP A 260 -31.83 -17.50 14.46
N ASP A 261 -31.82 -16.38 15.20
CA ASP A 261 -32.97 -15.79 15.85
C ASP A 261 -33.57 -14.61 15.12
N TRP A 262 -34.81 -14.27 15.43
CA TRP A 262 -35.52 -13.10 14.94
C TRP A 262 -35.67 -12.03 16.03
N TYR A 263 -35.48 -10.76 15.67
CA TYR A 263 -35.38 -9.62 16.57
C TYR A 263 -36.56 -8.66 16.43
N ASP A 264 -36.74 -7.77 17.40
CA ASP A 264 -37.86 -6.84 17.42
C ASP A 264 -37.71 -5.71 16.40
N ASP A 265 -36.44 -5.32 16.06
CA ASP A 265 -36.12 -4.38 15.00
C ASP A 265 -34.75 -4.66 14.44
N ALA A 266 -34.48 -4.19 13.20
CA ALA A 266 -33.17 -4.24 12.55
C ALA A 266 -33.01 -3.06 11.61
N GLU A 267 -31.83 -2.43 11.65
CA GLU A 267 -31.43 -1.38 10.71
C GLU A 267 -30.61 -1.96 9.56
N GLU A 268 -30.60 -1.26 8.42
CA GLU A 268 -29.77 -1.62 7.27
C GLU A 268 -28.29 -1.72 7.65
N PHE A 269 -27.57 -2.61 6.98
CA PHE A 269 -26.11 -2.71 7.13
C PHE A 269 -25.44 -1.44 6.65
N ARG A 270 -24.47 -0.94 7.45
CA ARG A 270 -23.60 0.18 7.08
C ARG A 270 -22.24 -0.01 7.69
N ASP A 271 -21.19 0.23 6.89
CA ASP A 271 -19.80 0.07 7.32
C ASP A 271 -19.50 -1.31 7.94
N GLY A 272 -20.07 -2.37 7.35
CA GLY A 272 -19.85 -3.77 7.72
C GLY A 272 -20.59 -4.24 8.96
N LYS A 273 -21.55 -3.49 9.48
CA LYS A 273 -22.36 -3.87 10.65
C LYS A 273 -23.83 -3.50 10.51
N GLY A 274 -24.69 -4.33 11.07
CA GLY A 274 -26.14 -4.07 11.23
C GLY A 274 -26.51 -3.92 12.69
N ARG A 275 -27.41 -2.98 13.02
CA ARG A 275 -27.97 -2.85 14.37
C ARG A 275 -29.22 -3.71 14.49
N ILE A 276 -29.32 -4.48 15.57
CA ILE A 276 -30.51 -5.25 15.93
C ILE A 276 -31.01 -4.79 17.30
N VAL A 277 -32.33 -4.97 17.51
CA VAL A 277 -33.02 -4.59 18.76
C VAL A 277 -33.78 -5.78 19.29
N HIS A 278 -33.69 -5.95 20.60
CA HIS A 278 -34.47 -6.92 21.37
C HIS A 278 -35.22 -6.19 22.47
N ASP A 279 -36.52 -6.41 22.53
CA ASP A 279 -37.43 -5.84 23.51
C ASP A 279 -37.78 -6.86 24.61
N GLU A 280 -37.75 -6.44 25.85
CA GLU A 280 -38.07 -7.24 27.02
C GLU A 280 -39.03 -6.46 27.93
N ILE A 281 -40.02 -7.16 28.50
CA ILE A 281 -40.83 -6.61 29.61
C ILE A 281 -40.33 -7.26 30.90
N LYS A 282 -39.72 -6.43 31.75
CA LYS A 282 -39.22 -6.86 33.05
C LYS A 282 -39.82 -6.00 34.18
N ASP A 283 -40.39 -6.66 35.17
CA ASP A 283 -41.05 -6.02 36.33
C ASP A 283 -42.14 -4.99 35.94
N GLY A 284 -42.77 -5.17 34.77
CA GLY A 284 -43.79 -4.27 34.23
C GLY A 284 -43.23 -3.04 33.47
N GLU A 285 -41.93 -2.94 33.34
CA GLU A 285 -41.27 -1.94 32.53
C GLU A 285 -40.90 -2.51 31.16
N TYR A 286 -41.07 -1.71 30.11
CA TYR A 286 -40.64 -2.03 28.74
C TYR A 286 -39.19 -1.60 28.57
N LEU A 287 -38.32 -2.55 28.30
CA LEU A 287 -36.89 -2.35 28.11
C LEU A 287 -36.50 -2.69 26.68
N MET A 288 -35.80 -1.81 26.04
CA MET A 288 -35.28 -2.00 24.69
C MET A 288 -33.78 -2.17 24.75
N PHE A 289 -33.25 -3.26 24.25
CA PHE A 289 -31.83 -3.55 24.15
C PHE A 289 -31.40 -3.55 22.68
N TYR A 290 -30.19 -3.10 22.41
CA TYR A 290 -29.60 -3.17 21.07
C TYR A 290 -28.21 -3.78 21.09
N ASN A 291 -27.83 -4.35 19.96
CA ASN A 291 -26.48 -4.81 19.67
C ASN A 291 -26.17 -4.61 18.20
N TYR A 292 -24.91 -4.75 17.83
CA TYR A 292 -24.46 -4.77 16.45
C TYR A 292 -23.96 -6.16 16.07
N VAL A 293 -24.17 -6.54 14.81
CA VAL A 293 -23.69 -7.79 14.22
C VAL A 293 -22.84 -7.48 13.01
N ASP A 294 -21.77 -8.27 12.80
CA ASP A 294 -20.96 -8.23 11.59
C ASP A 294 -21.60 -9.02 10.44
N ARG A 295 -21.00 -8.98 9.26
CA ARG A 295 -21.46 -9.72 8.06
C ARG A 295 -21.41 -11.24 8.19
N SER A 296 -20.77 -11.77 9.22
CA SER A 296 -20.74 -13.19 9.54
C SER A 296 -21.78 -13.60 10.58
N GLY A 297 -22.55 -12.64 11.11
CA GLY A 297 -23.55 -12.86 12.16
C GLY A 297 -23.00 -12.85 13.57
N ASN A 298 -21.73 -12.45 13.77
CA ASN A 298 -21.16 -12.35 15.11
C ASN A 298 -21.60 -11.05 15.78
N PHE A 299 -21.98 -11.14 17.05
CA PHE A 299 -22.24 -9.97 17.88
C PHE A 299 -20.94 -9.23 18.16
N LEU A 300 -20.96 -7.89 17.99
CA LEU A 300 -19.77 -7.05 18.14
C LEU A 300 -19.57 -6.51 19.56
N ASP A 301 -20.63 -6.48 20.35
CA ASP A 301 -20.66 -5.94 21.71
C ASP A 301 -21.51 -6.82 22.63
N ASP A 302 -21.60 -6.43 23.92
CA ASP A 302 -22.66 -6.86 24.81
C ASP A 302 -23.96 -6.09 24.50
N TRP A 303 -25.11 -6.65 24.89
CA TRP A 303 -26.41 -5.98 24.75
C TRP A 303 -26.44 -4.69 25.60
N LYS A 304 -26.83 -3.60 24.98
CA LYS A 304 -26.90 -2.26 25.59
C LYS A 304 -28.34 -1.83 25.70
N LEU A 305 -28.72 -1.28 26.87
CA LEU A 305 -30.03 -0.66 27.05
C LEU A 305 -30.09 0.59 26.17
N ALA A 306 -31.13 0.69 25.36
CA ALA A 306 -31.41 1.90 24.61
C ALA A 306 -31.98 2.97 25.54
N ALA A 307 -31.45 4.18 25.45
CA ALA A 307 -31.81 5.32 26.29
C ALA A 307 -33.16 5.93 25.89
#